data_bef717a3964fb5e92f0f913ec2936852
#
_entry.id   bef717a3964fb5e92f0f913ec2936852
#
_cell.length_a   1.000
_cell.length_b   1.000
_cell.length_c   1.000
_cell.angle_alpha   90.00
_cell.angle_beta   90.00
_cell.angle_gamma   90.00
#
_symmetry.space_group_name_H-M   'P 1'
#
loop_
_entity.id
_entity.type
_entity.pdbx_description
1 polymer ?
#
loop_
_entity_poly.entity_id
_entity_poly.type
_entity_poly.pdbx_seq_one_letter_code
_entity_poly.pdbx_strand_id
1 'polypeptide(L)'
;LKFFDSIYPYRHIWFKNQNKWGENGLATFSRYPIVKKKKIEYQSADNISIYSDIIIEGDTIRVINNHLESNKFNKEDRQFAEKLIDENNNRQEIVDAGLKIGSRLVTGAKNRIQQATAVRQTIEETNYPTIALGDFNDVPLSFTYSTIKKNMQDAYAQAGNWGYHWTYNKSIMLFPIDHILTSKEFNITVCTIHR
;
A
#
# COMPACT_ATOMS: atom_id res chain seq x y z
N LEU A 1 4.96 18.12 13.70
CA LEU A 1 5.01 16.88 14.51
C LEU A 1 4.57 17.10 15.96
N LYS A 2 4.83 18.29 16.59
CA LYS A 2 4.44 18.59 17.99
C LYS A 2 2.98 18.28 18.34
N PHE A 3 2.05 18.46 17.40
CA PHE A 3 0.64 18.12 17.62
C PHE A 3 0.43 16.60 17.81
N PHE A 4 1.10 15.77 17.00
CA PHE A 4 1.01 14.31 17.12
C PHE A 4 1.70 13.78 18.38
N ASP A 5 2.77 14.42 18.85
CA ASP A 5 3.54 13.97 20.01
C ASP A 5 2.71 14.00 21.32
N SER A 6 1.70 14.88 21.42
CA SER A 6 0.79 14.94 22.56
C SER A 6 -0.25 13.81 22.58
N ILE A 7 -0.60 13.23 21.42
CA ILE A 7 -1.62 12.18 21.25
C ILE A 7 -0.97 10.80 21.11
N TYR A 8 0.18 10.76 20.43
CA TYR A 8 0.92 9.54 20.10
C TYR A 8 2.38 9.68 20.52
N PRO A 9 2.71 9.32 21.78
CA PRO A 9 4.06 9.51 22.33
C PRO A 9 5.12 8.64 21.65
N TYR A 10 4.71 7.56 20.97
CA TYR A 10 5.62 6.68 20.28
C TYR A 10 5.47 6.82 18.76
N ARG A 11 6.61 6.88 18.06
CA ARG A 11 6.62 7.00 16.61
C ARG A 11 7.76 6.22 15.98
N HIS A 12 7.54 5.71 14.78
CA HIS A 12 8.54 5.20 13.87
C HIS A 12 8.42 5.97 12.57
N ILE A 13 9.42 6.77 12.24
CA ILE A 13 9.46 7.57 11.02
C ILE A 13 10.68 7.14 10.24
N TRP A 14 10.51 6.88 8.95
CA TRP A 14 11.58 6.63 8.02
C TRP A 14 11.48 7.60 6.85
N PHE A 15 12.45 8.51 6.77
CA PHE A 15 12.55 9.43 5.66
C PHE A 15 13.27 8.76 4.48
N LYS A 16 12.67 8.84 3.32
CA LYS A 16 13.22 8.32 2.08
C LYS A 16 14.14 9.32 1.40
N ASN A 17 13.63 10.53 1.18
CA ASN A 17 14.34 11.63 0.56
C ASN A 17 14.17 12.89 1.42
N GLN A 18 15.30 13.51 1.74
CA GLN A 18 15.33 14.84 2.31
C GLN A 18 15.91 15.77 1.24
N ASN A 19 15.11 16.65 0.70
CA ASN A 19 15.55 17.65 -0.27
C ASN A 19 14.97 19.01 0.08
N LYS A 20 15.38 20.05 -0.65
CA LYS A 20 14.92 21.42 -0.43
C LYS A 20 13.39 21.64 -0.60
N TRP A 21 12.67 20.66 -1.15
CA TRP A 21 11.24 20.72 -1.38
C TRP A 21 10.43 19.98 -0.30
N GLY A 22 11.10 19.34 0.66
CA GLY A 22 10.47 18.64 1.77
C GLY A 22 11.03 17.24 2.03
N GLU A 23 10.46 16.60 3.02
CA GLU A 23 10.80 15.25 3.46
C GLU A 23 9.65 14.31 3.13
N ASN A 24 9.93 13.26 2.36
CA ASN A 24 8.99 12.19 2.06
C ASN A 24 9.39 10.90 2.76
N GLY A 25 8.42 10.19 3.30
CA GLY A 25 8.67 8.95 4.03
C GLY A 25 7.42 8.27 4.51
N LEU A 26 7.60 7.25 5.34
CA LEU A 26 6.53 6.60 6.08
C LEU A 26 6.62 6.89 7.56
N ALA A 27 5.47 6.97 8.22
CA ALA A 27 5.38 7.15 9.65
C ALA A 27 4.32 6.23 10.26
N THR A 28 4.67 5.59 11.36
CA THR A 28 3.74 4.89 12.25
C THR A 28 3.74 5.60 13.59
N PHE A 29 2.57 6.05 14.02
CA PHE A 29 2.36 6.69 15.32
C PHE A 29 1.57 5.75 16.22
N SER A 30 1.94 5.69 17.51
CA SER A 30 1.29 4.79 18.47
C SER A 30 1.11 5.45 19.83
N ARG A 31 0.02 5.12 20.50
CA ARG A 31 -0.17 5.39 21.93
C ARG A 31 0.59 4.39 22.79
N TYR A 32 0.95 3.26 22.23
CA TYR A 32 1.61 2.14 22.89
C TYR A 32 3.10 2.10 22.54
N PRO A 33 3.95 1.54 23.42
CA PRO A 33 5.39 1.45 23.20
C PRO A 33 5.75 0.71 21.92
N ILE A 34 6.59 1.32 21.09
CA ILE A 34 7.20 0.69 19.92
C ILE A 34 8.58 0.18 20.34
N VAL A 35 8.73 -1.14 20.44
CA VAL A 35 9.96 -1.81 20.92
C VAL A 35 10.93 -2.20 19.81
N LYS A 36 10.45 -2.27 18.58
CA LYS A 36 11.29 -2.54 17.41
C LYS A 36 10.85 -1.68 16.22
N LYS A 37 11.82 -1.12 15.51
CA LYS A 37 11.62 -0.25 14.36
C LYS A 37 12.59 -0.66 13.27
N LYS A 38 12.09 -1.10 12.12
CA LYS A 38 12.95 -1.48 11.00
C LYS A 38 12.32 -1.10 9.66
N LYS A 39 13.19 -0.79 8.70
CA LYS A 39 12.86 -0.75 7.28
C LYS A 39 12.92 -2.17 6.72
N ILE A 40 12.01 -2.50 5.79
CA ILE A 40 12.08 -3.74 5.02
C ILE A 40 12.98 -3.47 3.80
N GLU A 41 14.03 -4.30 3.67
CA GLU A 41 15.02 -4.09 2.63
C GLU A 41 14.57 -4.71 1.30
N TYR A 42 14.49 -3.88 0.28
CA TYR A 42 14.31 -4.24 -1.13
C TYR A 42 14.82 -3.10 -2.02
N GLN A 43 15.09 -3.41 -3.29
CA GLN A 43 15.51 -2.37 -4.23
C GLN A 43 14.32 -1.52 -4.66
N SER A 44 14.38 -0.23 -4.37
CA SER A 44 13.45 0.78 -4.88
C SER A 44 14.06 2.16 -4.79
N ALA A 45 13.87 2.97 -5.83
CA ALA A 45 14.27 4.38 -5.80
C ALA A 45 13.27 5.23 -4.99
N ASP A 46 11.98 4.86 -5.00
CA ASP A 46 10.90 5.77 -4.57
C ASP A 46 9.93 5.20 -3.54
N ASN A 47 10.07 3.94 -3.15
CA ASN A 47 9.11 3.27 -2.29
C ASN A 47 9.79 2.61 -1.10
N ILE A 48 9.07 2.52 0.00
CA ILE A 48 9.56 1.94 1.23
C ILE A 48 8.45 1.18 1.95
N SER A 49 8.86 0.20 2.75
CA SER A 49 8.02 -0.43 3.77
C SER A 49 8.78 -0.43 5.09
N ILE A 50 8.06 -0.19 6.17
CA ILE A 50 8.62 -0.23 7.52
C ILE A 50 7.78 -1.15 8.38
N TYR A 51 8.39 -1.78 9.41
CA TYR A 51 7.63 -2.46 10.43
C TYR A 51 7.97 -1.98 11.84
N SER A 52 6.95 -2.02 12.68
CA SER A 52 7.03 -1.67 14.09
C SER A 52 6.47 -2.81 14.92
N ASP A 53 7.22 -3.30 15.91
CA ASP A 53 6.69 -4.20 16.92
C ASP A 53 6.22 -3.35 18.09
N ILE A 54 4.92 -3.44 18.43
CA ILE A 54 4.21 -2.58 19.38
C ILE A 54 3.67 -3.45 20.52
N ILE A 55 3.90 -3.05 21.76
CA ILE A 55 3.35 -3.74 22.94
C ILE A 55 2.00 -3.12 23.31
N ILE A 56 0.95 -3.94 23.31
CA ILE A 56 -0.41 -3.56 23.70
C ILE A 56 -0.84 -4.51 24.81
N GLU A 57 -1.09 -4.00 26.02
CA GLU A 57 -1.57 -4.77 27.19
C GLU A 57 -0.73 -6.02 27.52
N GLY A 58 0.57 -5.96 27.23
CA GLY A 58 1.51 -7.06 27.47
C GLY A 58 1.81 -7.93 26.26
N ASP A 59 0.97 -7.92 25.25
CA ASP A 59 1.17 -8.66 23.99
C ASP A 59 1.91 -7.80 22.96
N THR A 60 2.70 -8.45 22.13
CA THR A 60 3.40 -7.77 21.03
C THR A 60 2.68 -8.04 19.71
N ILE A 61 2.38 -6.98 18.97
CA ILE A 61 1.89 -7.06 17.59
C ILE A 61 2.89 -6.46 16.62
N ARG A 62 2.95 -6.98 15.39
CA ARG A 62 3.71 -6.39 14.29
C ARG A 62 2.81 -5.57 13.39
N VAL A 63 3.15 -4.31 13.18
CA VAL A 63 2.50 -3.43 12.21
C VAL A 63 3.47 -3.13 11.08
N ILE A 64 3.10 -3.53 9.86
CA ILE A 64 3.86 -3.28 8.63
C ILE A 64 3.14 -2.19 7.85
N ASN A 65 3.82 -1.07 7.62
CA ASN A 65 3.31 0.07 6.87
C ASN A 65 4.01 0.11 5.51
N ASN A 66 3.23 0.05 4.44
CA ASN A 66 3.70 -0.12 3.08
C ASN A 66 3.36 1.07 2.19
N HIS A 67 4.31 1.47 1.34
CA HIS A 67 4.07 2.25 0.15
C HIS A 67 4.86 1.59 -0.99
N LEU A 68 4.19 0.71 -1.73
CA LEU A 68 4.81 -0.09 -2.79
C LEU A 68 4.88 0.69 -4.11
N GLU A 69 5.64 0.15 -5.08
CA GLU A 69 5.92 0.82 -6.35
C GLU A 69 4.65 1.18 -7.11
N SER A 70 4.55 2.45 -7.47
CA SER A 70 3.47 3.01 -8.28
C SER A 70 3.65 2.64 -9.76
N ASN A 71 2.55 2.56 -10.50
CA ASN A 71 2.57 2.45 -11.96
C ASN A 71 3.04 3.74 -12.64
N LYS A 72 3.24 4.83 -11.90
CA LYS A 72 3.73 6.14 -12.36
C LYS A 72 2.90 6.70 -13.52
N PHE A 73 1.57 6.50 -13.48
CA PHE A 73 0.68 7.09 -14.47
C PHE A 73 0.80 8.61 -14.46
N ASN A 74 1.09 9.18 -15.61
CA ASN A 74 1.18 10.61 -15.80
C ASN A 74 -0.17 11.22 -16.22
N LYS A 75 -0.19 12.53 -16.47
CA LYS A 75 -1.40 13.24 -16.90
C LYS A 75 -1.89 12.75 -18.27
N GLU A 76 -0.97 12.43 -19.18
CA GLU A 76 -1.28 11.94 -20.52
C GLU A 76 -1.94 10.54 -20.49
N ASP A 77 -1.45 9.64 -19.61
CA ASP A 77 -2.05 8.31 -19.45
C ASP A 77 -3.50 8.40 -18.95
N ARG A 78 -3.78 9.36 -18.06
CA ARG A 78 -5.13 9.56 -17.54
C ARG A 78 -6.05 10.17 -18.60
N GLN A 79 -5.58 11.16 -19.34
CA GLN A 79 -6.33 11.75 -20.46
C GLN A 79 -6.59 10.71 -21.55
N PHE A 80 -5.66 9.78 -21.78
CA PHE A 80 -5.88 8.69 -22.70
C PHE A 80 -6.96 7.73 -22.21
N ALA A 81 -6.94 7.37 -20.93
CA ALA A 81 -8.00 6.55 -20.36
C ALA A 81 -9.39 7.21 -20.49
N GLU A 82 -9.47 8.53 -20.35
CA GLU A 82 -10.71 9.30 -20.59
C GLU A 82 -11.12 9.27 -22.06
N LYS A 83 -10.18 9.39 -22.98
CA LYS A 83 -10.43 9.34 -24.42
C LYS A 83 -10.88 7.95 -24.90
N LEU A 84 -10.51 6.86 -24.23
CA LEU A 84 -10.97 5.50 -24.61
C LEU A 84 -12.49 5.35 -24.60
N ILE A 85 -13.20 6.25 -23.93
CA ILE A 85 -14.68 6.27 -23.86
C ILE A 85 -15.27 7.08 -25.03
N ASP A 86 -14.45 7.85 -25.76
CA ASP A 86 -14.89 8.69 -26.87
C ASP A 86 -14.78 7.90 -28.20
N GLU A 87 -15.89 7.79 -28.94
CA GLU A 87 -16.00 7.01 -30.16
C GLU A 87 -15.17 7.56 -31.35
N ASN A 88 -14.62 8.78 -31.25
CA ASN A 88 -13.93 9.49 -32.33
C ASN A 88 -12.39 9.32 -32.36
N ASN A 89 -11.84 8.33 -31.70
CA ASN A 89 -10.40 8.21 -31.57
C ASN A 89 -9.72 7.50 -32.75
N ASN A 90 -8.53 7.99 -33.10
CA ASN A 90 -7.66 7.35 -34.07
C ASN A 90 -7.12 6.03 -33.51
N ARG A 91 -7.35 4.93 -34.24
CA ARG A 91 -6.96 3.57 -33.84
C ARG A 91 -5.46 3.45 -33.55
N GLN A 92 -4.59 4.13 -34.29
CA GLN A 92 -3.13 4.08 -34.07
C GLN A 92 -2.73 4.74 -32.74
N GLU A 93 -3.32 5.89 -32.41
CA GLU A 93 -3.09 6.57 -31.15
C GLU A 93 -3.52 5.73 -29.94
N ILE A 94 -4.63 5.00 -30.07
CA ILE A 94 -5.11 4.06 -29.05
C ILE A 94 -4.10 2.94 -28.84
N VAL A 95 -3.56 2.34 -29.89
CA VAL A 95 -2.57 1.27 -29.79
C VAL A 95 -1.28 1.77 -29.14
N ASP A 96 -0.74 2.89 -29.59
CA ASP A 96 0.54 3.42 -29.09
C ASP A 96 0.46 3.82 -27.60
N ALA A 97 -0.62 4.46 -27.19
CA ALA A 97 -0.84 4.83 -25.79
C ALA A 97 -1.13 3.59 -24.93
N GLY A 98 -1.87 2.61 -25.44
CA GLY A 98 -2.09 1.33 -24.79
C GLY A 98 -0.79 0.55 -24.53
N LEU A 99 0.14 0.55 -25.48
CA LEU A 99 1.47 -0.05 -25.33
C LEU A 99 2.30 0.66 -24.24
N LYS A 100 2.26 2.00 -24.20
CA LYS A 100 2.97 2.78 -23.14
C LYS A 100 2.42 2.48 -21.75
N ILE A 101 1.10 2.48 -21.60
CA ILE A 101 0.43 2.15 -20.33
C ILE A 101 0.76 0.72 -19.92
N GLY A 102 0.67 -0.24 -20.86
CA GLY A 102 1.03 -1.64 -20.64
C GLY A 102 2.47 -1.82 -20.16
N SER A 103 3.42 -1.12 -20.77
CA SER A 103 4.84 -1.14 -20.36
C SER A 103 5.02 -0.63 -18.91
N ARG A 104 4.33 0.43 -18.50
CA ARG A 104 4.38 0.95 -17.13
C ARG A 104 3.77 -0.02 -16.13
N LEU A 105 2.65 -0.63 -16.47
CA LEU A 105 2.01 -1.67 -15.65
C LEU A 105 2.95 -2.85 -15.42
N VAL A 106 3.60 -3.35 -16.49
CA VAL A 106 4.56 -4.46 -16.39
C VAL A 106 5.75 -4.09 -15.53
N THR A 107 6.31 -2.89 -15.71
CA THR A 107 7.47 -2.42 -14.93
C THR A 107 7.09 -2.25 -13.45
N GLY A 108 5.97 -1.60 -13.17
CA GLY A 108 5.45 -1.46 -11.80
C GLY A 108 5.20 -2.82 -11.13
N ALA A 109 4.57 -3.75 -11.85
CA ALA A 109 4.30 -5.10 -11.35
C ALA A 109 5.60 -5.87 -11.03
N LYS A 110 6.62 -5.83 -11.89
CA LYS A 110 7.93 -6.48 -11.63
C LYS A 110 8.57 -5.97 -10.35
N ASN A 111 8.58 -4.66 -10.13
CA ASN A 111 9.13 -4.06 -8.92
C ASN A 111 8.33 -4.46 -7.68
N ARG A 112 6.99 -4.43 -7.76
CA ARG A 112 6.11 -4.83 -6.67
C ARG A 112 6.23 -6.30 -6.28
N ILE A 113 6.52 -7.20 -7.22
CA ILE A 113 6.77 -8.63 -6.91
C ILE A 113 7.90 -8.79 -5.90
N GLN A 114 9.02 -8.11 -6.10
CA GLN A 114 10.15 -8.17 -5.16
C GLN A 114 9.79 -7.56 -3.81
N GLN A 115 9.10 -6.43 -3.81
CA GLN A 115 8.65 -5.74 -2.60
C GLN A 115 7.65 -6.60 -1.82
N ALA A 116 6.65 -7.18 -2.51
CA ALA A 116 5.66 -8.06 -1.90
C ALA A 116 6.30 -9.32 -1.28
N THR A 117 7.31 -9.89 -1.95
CA THR A 117 8.06 -11.04 -1.43
C THR A 117 8.80 -10.67 -0.14
N ALA A 118 9.48 -9.52 -0.08
CA ALA A 118 10.17 -9.05 1.12
C ALA A 118 9.21 -8.75 2.27
N VAL A 119 8.06 -8.13 1.97
CA VAL A 119 7.00 -7.91 2.96
C VAL A 119 6.46 -9.24 3.47
N ARG A 120 6.18 -10.20 2.58
CA ARG A 120 5.70 -11.53 2.97
C ARG A 120 6.70 -12.27 3.86
N GLN A 121 7.99 -12.24 3.51
CA GLN A 121 9.05 -12.81 4.34
C GLN A 121 9.06 -12.18 5.74
N THR A 122 8.96 -10.86 5.84
CA THR A 122 8.89 -10.13 7.11
C THR A 122 7.68 -10.56 7.96
N ILE A 123 6.55 -10.90 7.34
CA ILE A 123 5.38 -11.45 8.01
C ILE A 123 5.69 -12.86 8.55
N GLU A 124 6.35 -13.69 7.76
CA GLU A 124 6.67 -15.10 8.12
C GLU A 124 7.80 -15.23 9.14
N GLU A 125 8.65 -14.22 9.28
CA GLU A 125 9.76 -14.18 10.27
C GLU A 125 9.32 -13.93 11.71
N THR A 126 8.03 -13.75 11.96
CA THR A 126 7.52 -13.52 13.31
C THR A 126 6.32 -14.40 13.65
N ASN A 127 6.19 -14.75 14.94
CA ASN A 127 4.99 -15.35 15.50
C ASN A 127 4.00 -14.33 16.08
N TYR A 128 4.32 -13.03 16.00
CA TYR A 128 3.42 -12.00 16.51
C TYR A 128 2.19 -11.84 15.61
N PRO A 129 1.01 -11.61 16.17
CA PRO A 129 -0.13 -11.13 15.41
C PRO A 129 0.28 -9.94 14.54
N THR A 130 0.00 -10.00 13.25
CA THR A 130 0.54 -9.04 12.29
C THR A 130 -0.57 -8.30 11.55
N ILE A 131 -0.40 -6.99 11.40
CA ILE A 131 -1.19 -6.12 10.54
C ILE A 131 -0.28 -5.59 9.43
N ALA A 132 -0.58 -5.89 8.17
CA ALA A 132 0.08 -5.32 7.00
C ALA A 132 -0.88 -4.37 6.30
N LEU A 133 -0.54 -3.09 6.27
CA LEU A 133 -1.41 -2.04 5.75
C LEU A 133 -0.65 -1.05 4.85
N GLY A 134 -1.40 -0.21 4.14
CA GLY A 134 -0.88 0.91 3.36
C GLY A 134 -1.22 0.86 1.89
N ASP A 135 -0.58 1.72 1.11
CA ASP A 135 -0.72 1.80 -0.33
C ASP A 135 0.11 0.69 -1.00
N PHE A 136 -0.59 -0.35 -1.49
CA PHE A 136 0.05 -1.44 -2.23
C PHE A 136 0.24 -1.09 -3.71
N ASN A 137 -0.36 0.01 -4.17
CA ASN A 137 -0.39 0.42 -5.58
C ASN A 137 -0.85 -0.70 -6.53
N ASP A 138 -1.64 -1.65 -6.02
CA ASP A 138 -2.14 -2.81 -6.75
C ASP A 138 -3.51 -3.27 -6.23
N VAL A 139 -4.26 -3.93 -7.09
CA VAL A 139 -5.64 -4.36 -6.82
C VAL A 139 -5.71 -5.73 -6.15
N PRO A 140 -6.86 -6.10 -5.49
CA PRO A 140 -7.01 -7.37 -4.78
C PRO A 140 -6.77 -8.64 -5.61
N LEU A 141 -6.89 -8.58 -6.94
CA LEU A 141 -6.64 -9.72 -7.84
C LEU A 141 -5.18 -9.82 -8.30
N SER A 142 -4.32 -8.90 -7.89
CA SER A 142 -2.93 -8.86 -8.31
C SER A 142 -2.06 -9.92 -7.62
N PHE A 143 -0.92 -10.21 -8.24
CA PHE A 143 0.10 -11.05 -7.63
C PHE A 143 0.67 -10.42 -6.35
N THR A 144 0.87 -9.09 -6.34
CA THR A 144 1.34 -8.33 -5.19
C THR A 144 0.44 -8.55 -3.97
N TYR A 145 -0.86 -8.29 -4.14
CA TYR A 145 -1.85 -8.47 -3.08
C TYR A 145 -1.92 -9.92 -2.61
N SER A 146 -2.05 -10.88 -3.53
CA SER A 146 -2.18 -12.31 -3.19
C SER A 146 -0.93 -12.85 -2.49
N THR A 147 0.27 -12.37 -2.85
CA THR A 147 1.52 -12.73 -2.20
C THR A 147 1.54 -12.25 -0.74
N ILE A 148 1.22 -10.98 -0.48
CA ILE A 148 1.21 -10.44 0.88
C ILE A 148 0.06 -11.06 1.69
N LYS A 149 -1.13 -11.14 1.11
CA LYS A 149 -2.32 -11.68 1.77
C LYS A 149 -2.16 -13.15 2.15
N LYS A 150 -1.83 -14.04 1.20
CA LYS A 150 -1.70 -15.49 1.42
C LYS A 150 -2.77 -16.03 2.40
N ASN A 151 -2.39 -16.29 3.64
CA ASN A 151 -3.26 -16.81 4.72
C ASN A 151 -3.77 -15.71 5.68
N MET A 152 -3.53 -14.43 5.39
CA MET A 152 -4.08 -13.30 6.16
C MET A 152 -5.54 -13.03 5.79
N GLN A 153 -6.23 -12.30 6.64
CA GLN A 153 -7.58 -11.80 6.42
C GLN A 153 -7.52 -10.41 5.79
N ASP A 154 -8.41 -10.12 4.86
CA ASP A 154 -8.64 -8.77 4.38
C ASP A 154 -9.67 -8.09 5.28
N ALA A 155 -9.31 -6.98 5.91
CA ALA A 155 -10.16 -6.33 6.89
C ALA A 155 -11.46 -5.79 6.27
N TYR A 156 -11.42 -5.32 5.02
CA TYR A 156 -12.61 -4.82 4.33
C TYR A 156 -13.60 -5.93 4.04
N ALA A 157 -13.12 -7.06 3.53
CA ALA A 157 -13.96 -8.22 3.25
C ALA A 157 -14.49 -8.89 4.54
N GLN A 158 -13.66 -9.01 5.59
CA GLN A 158 -14.05 -9.62 6.86
C GLN A 158 -15.08 -8.79 7.63
N ALA A 159 -15.07 -7.47 7.48
CA ALA A 159 -16.11 -6.60 8.05
C ALA A 159 -17.46 -6.72 7.34
N GLY A 160 -17.64 -7.67 6.42
CA GLY A 160 -18.88 -7.90 5.68
C GLY A 160 -19.12 -6.90 4.55
N ASN A 161 -18.12 -6.15 4.15
CA ASN A 161 -18.22 -5.23 3.02
C ASN A 161 -18.05 -6.01 1.71
N TRP A 162 -19.13 -6.17 0.99
CA TRP A 162 -19.16 -6.82 -0.31
C TRP A 162 -19.38 -5.79 -1.40
N GLY A 163 -18.64 -5.92 -2.48
CA GLY A 163 -18.81 -5.08 -3.66
C GLY A 163 -17.58 -4.26 -4.02
N TYR A 164 -17.74 -3.46 -5.06
CA TYR A 164 -16.66 -2.66 -5.60
C TYR A 164 -16.43 -1.41 -4.74
N HIS A 165 -15.19 -1.22 -4.35
CA HIS A 165 -14.75 -0.02 -3.65
C HIS A 165 -13.48 0.54 -4.31
N TRP A 166 -13.14 1.79 -3.98
CA TRP A 166 -11.90 2.41 -4.45
C TRP A 166 -11.32 3.32 -3.37
N THR A 167 -10.00 3.32 -3.30
CA THR A 167 -9.23 4.24 -2.47
C THR A 167 -8.46 5.24 -3.34
N TYR A 168 -8.14 4.84 -4.57
CA TYR A 168 -7.63 5.74 -5.60
C TYR A 168 -8.77 6.22 -6.51
N ASN A 169 -8.91 7.56 -6.60
CA ASN A 169 -9.94 8.23 -7.39
C ASN A 169 -9.32 9.38 -8.19
N LYS A 170 -8.74 9.05 -9.32
CA LYS A 170 -8.20 10.03 -10.27
C LYS A 170 -8.82 9.81 -11.64
N SER A 171 -9.67 10.76 -12.09
CA SER A 171 -10.38 10.63 -13.36
C SER A 171 -11.35 9.41 -13.33
N ILE A 172 -11.43 8.66 -14.41
CA ILE A 172 -12.21 7.42 -14.51
C ILE A 172 -11.52 6.20 -13.84
N MET A 173 -10.27 6.36 -13.40
CA MET A 173 -9.52 5.28 -12.77
C MET A 173 -9.89 5.18 -11.29
N LEU A 174 -10.74 4.22 -10.97
CA LEU A 174 -11.22 3.93 -9.63
C LEU A 174 -10.66 2.57 -9.18
N PHE A 175 -9.66 2.57 -8.29
CA PHE A 175 -9.00 1.34 -7.87
C PHE A 175 -8.88 1.23 -6.34
N PRO A 176 -9.13 0.03 -5.77
CA PRO A 176 -8.76 -0.28 -4.39
C PRO A 176 -7.28 -0.65 -4.34
N ILE A 177 -6.42 0.30 -3.99
CA ILE A 177 -4.96 0.13 -3.93
C ILE A 177 -4.40 0.22 -2.51
N ASP A 178 -5.19 0.74 -1.57
CA ASP A 178 -4.88 0.74 -0.15
C ASP A 178 -5.57 -0.44 0.52
N HIS A 179 -4.82 -1.22 1.29
CA HIS A 179 -5.30 -2.45 1.91
C HIS A 179 -4.95 -2.50 3.40
N ILE A 180 -5.76 -3.24 4.15
CA ILE A 180 -5.49 -3.63 5.54
C ILE A 180 -5.64 -5.15 5.61
N LEU A 181 -4.53 -5.84 5.78
CA LEU A 181 -4.48 -7.29 5.94
C LEU A 181 -4.06 -7.62 7.38
N THR A 182 -4.75 -8.59 7.98
CA THR A 182 -4.47 -8.99 9.36
C THR A 182 -4.24 -10.49 9.46
N SER A 183 -3.42 -10.92 10.38
CA SER A 183 -3.36 -12.32 10.77
C SER A 183 -4.67 -12.77 11.44
N LYS A 184 -4.89 -14.07 11.54
CA LYS A 184 -6.19 -14.64 11.93
C LYS A 184 -6.57 -14.44 13.40
N GLU A 185 -5.61 -14.02 14.21
CA GLU A 185 -5.78 -13.70 15.64
C GLU A 185 -6.63 -12.44 15.85
N PHE A 186 -6.71 -11.57 14.84
CA PHE A 186 -7.55 -10.39 14.91
C PHE A 186 -9.00 -10.70 14.55
N ASN A 187 -9.93 -10.23 15.39
CA ASN A 187 -11.36 -10.20 15.05
C ASN A 187 -11.72 -8.84 14.46
N ILE A 188 -12.08 -8.82 13.18
CA ILE A 188 -12.43 -7.60 12.46
C ILE A 188 -13.91 -7.31 12.69
N THR A 189 -14.21 -6.24 13.40
CA THR A 189 -15.59 -5.85 13.72
C THR A 189 -16.16 -4.83 12.72
N VAL A 190 -15.30 -3.92 12.24
CA VAL A 190 -15.70 -2.88 11.28
C VAL A 190 -14.50 -2.43 10.45
N CYS A 191 -14.72 -2.14 9.18
CA CYS A 191 -13.78 -1.47 8.30
C CYS A 191 -14.53 -0.49 7.42
N THR A 192 -14.16 0.79 7.46
CA THR A 192 -14.86 1.86 6.74
C THR A 192 -13.89 2.63 5.86
N ILE A 193 -14.31 2.98 4.65
CA ILE A 193 -13.56 3.87 3.77
C ILE A 193 -14.19 5.26 3.85
N HIS A 194 -13.43 6.22 4.32
CA HIS A 194 -13.82 7.64 4.31
C HIS A 194 -13.38 8.27 2.99
N ARG A 195 -14.28 9.02 2.36
CA ARG A 195 -14.09 9.70 1.07
C ARG A 195 -14.10 11.21 1.24
#